data_235b6bfcec530689bc76648af20925b8
#
_entry.id   235b6bfcec530689bc76648af20925b8
#
_cell.length_a   1.000
_cell.length_b   1.000
_cell.length_c   1.000
_cell.angle_alpha   90.00
_cell.angle_beta   90.00
_cell.angle_gamma   90.00
#
_symmetry.space_group_name_H-M   'P 1'
#
loop_
_entity.id
_entity.type
_entity.pdbx_description
1 polymer ?
#
loop_
_entity_poly.entity_id
_entity_poly.type
_entity_poly.pdbx_seq_one_letter_code
_entity_poly.pdbx_strand_id
1 'polypeptide(L)'
;VVLSKKSCNTVYKNSIIGFMPISSNLLTHPRQVLPTPLYLDVCAWKVPAGFPSPAADHTQERVDLNKELIRNKDATYLFRVKGDSMTGVGIYEGDTLVVDRSVTPKHNHIVLALLNNEFTVKRLYRRGGVVKLVAENNIYPVRLIKEEDDFVVWGVVTFNLHKLC
;
A
#
# COMPACT_ATOMS: atom_id res chain seq x y z
N VAL A 1 8.74 -35.15 -30.59
CA VAL A 1 8.21 -34.86 -29.26
C VAL A 1 8.25 -33.34 -29.09
N VAL A 2 7.09 -32.68 -29.23
CA VAL A 2 6.94 -31.23 -29.19
C VAL A 2 6.64 -30.85 -27.74
N LEU A 3 7.56 -30.16 -27.10
CA LEU A 3 7.35 -29.56 -25.80
C LEU A 3 6.66 -28.21 -25.96
N SER A 4 5.40 -28.18 -25.64
CA SER A 4 4.53 -27.01 -25.56
C SER A 4 5.00 -26.09 -24.43
N LYS A 5 5.43 -24.88 -24.80
CA LYS A 5 5.64 -23.76 -23.86
C LYS A 5 4.28 -23.34 -23.29
N LYS A 6 3.95 -23.78 -22.07
CA LYS A 6 2.87 -23.18 -21.30
C LYS A 6 3.29 -21.80 -20.85
N SER A 7 2.72 -20.79 -21.48
CA SER A 7 2.73 -19.39 -21.09
C SER A 7 2.19 -19.27 -19.67
N CYS A 8 3.01 -18.73 -18.77
CA CYS A 8 2.60 -18.41 -17.40
C CYS A 8 1.73 -17.15 -17.43
N ASN A 9 0.49 -17.28 -17.90
CA ASN A 9 -0.54 -16.28 -17.70
C ASN A 9 -1.06 -16.44 -16.28
N THR A 10 -0.51 -15.64 -15.37
CA THR A 10 -1.13 -15.43 -14.05
C THR A 10 -2.46 -14.75 -14.29
N VAL A 11 -3.50 -15.55 -14.25
CA VAL A 11 -4.88 -15.12 -14.40
C VAL A 11 -5.22 -14.15 -13.28
N TYR A 12 -5.34 -12.86 -13.63
CA TYR A 12 -6.12 -11.95 -12.82
C TYR A 12 -7.57 -12.45 -12.90
N LYS A 13 -8.01 -13.19 -11.90
CA LYS A 13 -9.43 -13.45 -11.74
C LYS A 13 -10.14 -12.13 -11.45
N ASN A 14 -10.52 -11.43 -12.51
CA ASN A 14 -11.64 -10.51 -12.47
C ASN A 14 -12.90 -11.38 -12.29
N SER A 15 -13.33 -11.55 -11.05
CA SER A 15 -14.65 -12.12 -10.83
C SER A 15 -15.15 -11.78 -9.43
N ILE A 16 -16.18 -10.96 -9.43
CA ILE A 16 -17.32 -11.00 -8.55
C ILE A 16 -17.02 -10.70 -7.08
N ILE A 17 -17.40 -9.48 -6.70
CA ILE A 17 -17.67 -9.08 -5.32
C ILE A 17 -18.83 -9.96 -4.82
N GLY A 18 -18.48 -11.14 -4.32
CA GLY A 18 -19.37 -11.94 -3.51
C GLY A 18 -19.37 -11.36 -2.10
N PHE A 19 -20.51 -10.85 -1.69
CA PHE A 19 -20.77 -10.47 -0.30
C PHE A 19 -20.73 -11.75 0.54
N MET A 20 -19.60 -12.04 1.21
CA MET A 20 -19.58 -13.04 2.27
C MET A 20 -19.95 -12.37 3.59
N PRO A 21 -20.87 -12.92 4.38
CA PRO A 21 -21.15 -12.43 5.72
C PRO A 21 -19.95 -12.75 6.61
N ILE A 22 -19.21 -11.74 7.01
CA ILE A 22 -18.06 -11.86 7.91
C ILE A 22 -18.60 -11.94 9.33
N SER A 23 -18.35 -13.09 9.96
CA SER A 23 -18.51 -13.29 11.40
C SER A 23 -17.72 -12.22 12.18
N SER A 24 -18.39 -11.61 13.15
CA SER A 24 -17.92 -10.51 13.98
C SER A 24 -16.74 -10.91 14.85
N ASN A 25 -15.50 -10.72 14.40
CA ASN A 25 -14.34 -10.62 15.29
C ASN A 25 -13.28 -9.70 14.65
N LEU A 26 -13.18 -8.49 15.19
CA LEU A 26 -12.06 -7.52 15.21
C LEU A 26 -11.11 -7.47 14.01
N LEU A 27 -11.61 -7.54 12.78
CA LEU A 27 -10.88 -7.05 11.62
C LEU A 27 -11.27 -5.58 11.43
N THR A 28 -10.30 -4.68 11.53
CA THR A 28 -10.49 -3.28 11.16
C THR A 28 -10.96 -3.22 9.71
N HIS A 29 -12.25 -3.01 9.53
CA HIS A 29 -12.84 -2.93 8.19
C HIS A 29 -12.22 -1.74 7.45
N PRO A 30 -11.84 -1.89 6.16
CA PRO A 30 -11.40 -0.77 5.36
C PRO A 30 -12.49 0.30 5.33
N ARG A 31 -12.15 1.53 5.73
CA ARG A 31 -13.08 2.66 5.62
C ARG A 31 -12.95 3.30 4.26
N GLN A 32 -14.07 3.44 3.58
CA GLN A 32 -14.13 4.21 2.34
C GLN A 32 -13.95 5.71 2.65
N VAL A 33 -13.16 6.39 1.84
CA VAL A 33 -12.89 7.82 2.03
C VAL A 33 -14.08 8.66 1.56
N LEU A 34 -14.58 9.56 2.43
CA LEU A 34 -15.69 10.45 2.10
C LEU A 34 -15.25 11.56 1.12
N PRO A 35 -16.13 11.99 0.21
CA PRO A 35 -15.77 12.89 -0.90
C PRO A 35 -15.73 14.38 -0.53
N THR A 36 -15.81 14.76 0.76
CA THR A 36 -15.77 16.18 1.15
C THR A 36 -14.39 16.77 0.93
N PRO A 37 -14.22 17.81 0.10
CA PRO A 37 -12.92 18.44 -0.13
C PRO A 37 -12.33 19.00 1.16
N LEU A 38 -11.04 18.76 1.38
CA LEU A 38 -10.28 19.34 2.49
C LEU A 38 -9.15 20.21 1.90
N TYR A 39 -9.39 21.52 1.88
CA TYR A 39 -8.41 22.49 1.41
C TYR A 39 -7.50 22.94 2.55
N LEU A 40 -6.20 22.80 2.36
CA LEU A 40 -5.17 23.32 3.26
C LEU A 40 -4.22 24.24 2.48
N ASP A 41 -3.72 25.26 3.15
CA ASP A 41 -2.70 26.13 2.59
C ASP A 41 -1.33 25.44 2.71
N VAL A 42 -0.66 25.26 1.56
CA VAL A 42 0.69 24.67 1.49
C VAL A 42 1.68 25.77 1.21
N CYS A 43 2.69 25.88 2.08
CA CYS A 43 3.80 26.81 1.84
C CYS A 43 4.65 26.29 0.67
N ALA A 44 4.88 27.12 -0.33
CA ALA A 44 5.67 26.74 -1.52
C ALA A 44 7.17 26.53 -1.24
N TRP A 45 7.66 26.96 -0.06
CA TRP A 45 9.06 26.84 0.33
C TRP A 45 9.35 25.52 1.04
N LYS A 46 10.52 24.97 0.72
CA LYS A 46 10.98 23.73 1.33
C LYS A 46 11.61 24.01 2.68
N VAL A 47 11.13 23.36 3.72
CA VAL A 47 11.73 23.42 5.05
C VAL A 47 12.94 22.50 5.09
N PRO A 48 14.18 23.03 5.31
CA PRO A 48 15.35 22.18 5.44
C PRO A 48 15.26 21.35 6.73
N ALA A 49 15.49 20.04 6.60
CA ALA A 49 15.57 19.13 7.75
C ALA A 49 17.01 19.02 8.31
N GLY A 50 17.87 19.95 7.97
CA GLY A 50 19.24 20.06 8.45
C GLY A 50 19.54 21.47 8.97
N PHE A 51 20.53 22.16 8.39
CA PHE A 51 20.84 23.53 8.77
C PHE A 51 19.71 24.50 8.35
N PRO A 52 19.39 25.49 9.20
CA PRO A 52 18.39 26.51 8.87
C PRO A 52 18.82 27.31 7.64
N SER A 53 17.86 27.64 6.79
CA SER A 53 18.04 28.53 5.64
C SER A 53 17.19 29.78 5.83
N PRO A 54 17.62 30.96 5.33
CA PRO A 54 16.80 32.17 5.38
C PRO A 54 15.44 31.94 4.74
N ALA A 55 14.39 32.46 5.36
CA ALA A 55 13.04 32.42 4.80
C ALA A 55 12.97 33.28 3.54
N ALA A 56 12.63 32.68 2.40
CA ALA A 56 12.37 33.38 1.16
C ALA A 56 10.89 33.76 1.07
N ASP A 57 10.53 34.69 0.15
CA ASP A 57 9.19 35.20 -0.06
C ASP A 57 8.13 34.09 -0.24
N HIS A 58 6.98 34.27 0.42
CA HIS A 58 5.99 33.24 0.65
C HIS A 58 4.92 33.24 -0.44
N THR A 59 4.97 32.27 -1.34
CA THR A 59 3.81 31.90 -2.14
C THR A 59 3.03 30.79 -1.41
N GLN A 60 1.75 31.03 -1.16
CA GLN A 60 0.85 30.00 -0.58
C GLN A 60 0.04 29.40 -1.72
N GLU A 61 0.01 28.09 -1.80
CA GLU A 61 -0.86 27.36 -2.72
C GLU A 61 -1.93 26.62 -1.92
N ARG A 62 -3.18 26.71 -2.36
CA ARG A 62 -4.28 25.94 -1.75
C ARG A 62 -4.37 24.57 -2.39
N VAL A 63 -4.13 23.53 -1.59
CA VAL A 63 -4.16 22.15 -2.05
C VAL A 63 -5.31 21.41 -1.37
N ASP A 64 -6.10 20.70 -2.16
CA ASP A 64 -7.08 19.73 -1.64
C ASP A 64 -6.33 18.47 -1.22
N LEU A 65 -6.20 18.26 0.10
CA LEU A 65 -5.47 17.12 0.66
C LEU A 65 -6.03 15.78 0.18
N ASN A 66 -7.34 15.70 -0.05
CA ASN A 66 -7.93 14.48 -0.58
C ASN A 66 -7.43 14.17 -1.99
N LYS A 67 -7.31 15.18 -2.86
CA LYS A 67 -6.78 14.99 -4.21
C LYS A 67 -5.30 14.63 -4.22
N GLU A 68 -4.53 15.18 -3.27
CA GLU A 68 -3.12 14.87 -3.13
C GLU A 68 -2.88 13.40 -2.71
N LEU A 69 -3.64 12.92 -1.73
CA LEU A 69 -3.47 11.57 -1.18
C LEU A 69 -4.26 10.50 -1.94
N ILE A 70 -5.37 10.87 -2.59
CA ILE A 70 -6.36 9.93 -3.12
C ILE A 70 -6.57 10.17 -4.61
N ARG A 71 -5.98 9.31 -5.43
CA ARG A 71 -6.13 9.37 -6.89
C ARG A 71 -7.48 8.84 -7.35
N ASN A 72 -7.94 7.77 -6.73
CA ASN A 72 -9.21 7.12 -7.04
C ASN A 72 -9.96 6.81 -5.74
N LYS A 73 -10.96 7.65 -5.42
CA LYS A 73 -11.73 7.54 -4.18
C LYS A 73 -12.48 6.21 -4.04
N ASP A 74 -12.92 5.62 -5.15
CA ASP A 74 -13.71 4.38 -5.15
C ASP A 74 -12.83 3.13 -4.99
N ALA A 75 -11.52 3.29 -5.21
CA ALA A 75 -10.53 2.22 -5.09
C ALA A 75 -9.52 2.42 -3.95
N THR A 76 -9.62 3.54 -3.20
CA THR A 76 -8.70 3.88 -2.12
C THR A 76 -9.29 3.54 -0.76
N TYR A 77 -8.50 2.88 0.08
CA TYR A 77 -8.88 2.40 1.40
C TYR A 77 -7.80 2.74 2.42
N LEU A 78 -8.22 2.88 3.68
CA LEU A 78 -7.32 3.13 4.81
C LEU A 78 -7.17 1.87 5.66
N PHE A 79 -5.92 1.50 5.98
CA PHE A 79 -5.61 0.38 6.86
C PHE A 79 -4.72 0.82 8.01
N ARG A 80 -4.98 0.28 9.20
CA ARG A 80 -4.13 0.49 10.36
C ARG A 80 -3.04 -0.59 10.38
N VAL A 81 -1.78 -0.16 10.55
CA VAL A 81 -0.64 -1.08 10.65
C VAL A 81 -0.62 -1.77 12.02
N LYS A 82 -0.32 -3.06 12.00
CA LYS A 82 0.02 -3.85 13.18
C LYS A 82 1.35 -4.57 12.94
N GLY A 83 2.25 -4.46 13.91
CA GLY A 83 3.59 -5.05 13.85
C GLY A 83 4.64 -4.16 13.20
N ASP A 84 5.86 -4.65 13.12
CA ASP A 84 7.09 -3.89 12.85
C ASP A 84 7.87 -4.37 11.61
N SER A 85 7.28 -5.23 10.79
CA SER A 85 7.97 -5.86 9.65
C SER A 85 8.37 -4.90 8.53
N MET A 86 7.94 -3.63 8.58
CA MET A 86 8.18 -2.61 7.55
C MET A 86 8.86 -1.35 8.11
N THR A 87 9.48 -1.44 9.28
CA THR A 87 10.14 -0.30 9.97
C THR A 87 11.30 0.29 9.18
N GLY A 88 12.03 -0.52 8.40
CA GLY A 88 13.12 -0.04 7.55
C GLY A 88 12.73 0.92 6.43
N VAL A 89 11.42 1.05 6.15
CA VAL A 89 10.88 2.05 5.20
C VAL A 89 9.96 3.06 5.89
N GLY A 90 10.07 3.19 7.20
CA GLY A 90 9.34 4.21 7.96
C GLY A 90 7.85 3.89 8.16
N ILE A 91 7.46 2.61 8.12
CA ILE A 91 6.10 2.17 8.44
C ILE A 91 6.14 1.48 9.80
N TYR A 92 5.43 2.05 10.77
CA TYR A 92 5.43 1.60 12.17
C TYR A 92 4.05 1.13 12.60
N GLU A 93 4.02 0.38 13.69
CA GLU A 93 2.76 0.00 14.32
C GLU A 93 1.91 1.22 14.68
N GLY A 94 0.61 1.17 14.40
CA GLY A 94 -0.31 2.28 14.62
C GLY A 94 -0.43 3.25 13.45
N ASP A 95 0.46 3.20 12.46
CA ASP A 95 0.36 4.02 11.25
C ASP A 95 -0.91 3.74 10.45
N THR A 96 -1.29 4.70 9.62
CA THR A 96 -2.40 4.53 8.68
C THR A 96 -1.88 4.50 7.26
N LEU A 97 -2.09 3.39 6.57
CA LEU A 97 -1.74 3.24 5.16
C LEU A 97 -2.89 3.68 4.26
N VAL A 98 -2.56 4.45 3.23
CA VAL A 98 -3.44 4.72 2.09
C VAL A 98 -3.14 3.66 1.04
N VAL A 99 -4.12 2.83 0.72
CA VAL A 99 -3.97 1.69 -0.20
C VAL A 99 -4.90 1.88 -1.38
N ASP A 100 -4.33 1.89 -2.58
CA ASP A 100 -5.08 2.06 -3.84
C ASP A 100 -5.12 0.73 -4.61
N ARG A 101 -6.33 0.25 -4.87
CA ARG A 101 -6.58 -0.98 -5.65
C ARG A 101 -6.53 -0.77 -7.15
N SER A 102 -6.64 0.46 -7.62
CA SER A 102 -6.58 0.78 -9.04
C SER A 102 -5.15 0.82 -9.59
N VAL A 103 -4.16 0.92 -8.70
CA VAL A 103 -2.74 0.93 -9.09
C VAL A 103 -2.27 -0.48 -9.43
N THR A 104 -1.75 -0.67 -10.64
CA THR A 104 -1.14 -1.94 -11.05
C THR A 104 0.13 -2.22 -10.24
N PRO A 105 0.20 -3.35 -9.49
CA PRO A 105 1.36 -3.69 -8.70
C PRO A 105 2.60 -3.93 -9.57
N LYS A 106 3.72 -3.30 -9.23
CA LYS A 106 5.01 -3.46 -9.91
C LYS A 106 6.07 -3.99 -8.94
N HIS A 107 7.17 -4.46 -9.50
CA HIS A 107 8.37 -4.79 -8.72
C HIS A 107 8.79 -3.61 -7.83
N ASN A 108 9.14 -3.89 -6.58
CA ASN A 108 9.49 -2.95 -5.51
C ASN A 108 8.35 -2.10 -4.93
N HIS A 109 7.12 -2.20 -5.41
CA HIS A 109 6.01 -1.55 -4.69
C HIS A 109 5.82 -2.16 -3.30
N ILE A 110 5.45 -1.31 -2.34
CA ILE A 110 4.89 -1.78 -1.06
C ILE A 110 3.43 -2.11 -1.33
N VAL A 111 3.01 -3.30 -0.97
CA VAL A 111 1.68 -3.81 -1.26
C VAL A 111 0.99 -4.33 0.00
N LEU A 112 -0.31 -4.17 0.03
CA LEU A 112 -1.18 -4.96 0.88
C LEU A 112 -1.50 -6.24 0.12
N ALA A 113 -1.06 -7.37 0.63
CA ALA A 113 -1.28 -8.68 0.04
C ALA A 113 -2.19 -9.52 0.92
N LEU A 114 -3.00 -10.35 0.27
CA LEU A 114 -3.71 -11.44 0.91
C LEU A 114 -2.95 -12.73 0.57
N LEU A 115 -2.49 -13.42 1.60
CA LEU A 115 -1.74 -14.67 1.48
C LEU A 115 -2.39 -15.71 2.40
N ASN A 116 -2.90 -16.79 1.83
CA ASN A 116 -3.58 -17.86 2.57
C ASN A 116 -4.65 -17.30 3.53
N ASN A 117 -5.45 -16.37 3.02
CA ASN A 117 -6.53 -15.68 3.74
C ASN A 117 -6.09 -14.69 4.84
N GLU A 118 -4.80 -14.33 4.90
CA GLU A 118 -4.26 -13.37 5.85
C GLU A 118 -3.72 -12.12 5.15
N PHE A 119 -4.08 -10.93 5.64
CA PHE A 119 -3.54 -9.67 5.15
C PHE A 119 -2.13 -9.41 5.68
N THR A 120 -1.24 -9.00 4.79
CA THR A 120 0.11 -8.58 5.14
C THR A 120 0.59 -7.42 4.28
N VAL A 121 1.40 -6.54 4.88
CA VAL A 121 2.08 -5.45 4.15
C VAL A 121 3.53 -5.83 3.95
N LYS A 122 3.98 -5.86 2.70
CA LYS A 122 5.35 -6.25 2.34
C LYS A 122 5.79 -5.52 1.06
N ARG A 123 7.09 -5.52 0.81
CA ARG A 123 7.62 -5.15 -0.50
C ARG A 123 7.45 -6.31 -1.48
N LEU A 124 6.86 -6.04 -2.62
CA LEU A 124 6.66 -7.01 -3.69
C LEU A 124 7.95 -7.14 -4.51
N TYR A 125 8.58 -8.29 -4.47
CA TYR A 125 9.59 -8.66 -5.44
C TYR A 125 8.95 -9.48 -6.57
N ARG A 126 9.13 -9.02 -7.81
CA ARG A 126 8.58 -9.70 -8.99
C ARG A 126 9.56 -9.57 -10.16
N ARG A 127 10.37 -10.61 -10.41
CA ARG A 127 11.31 -10.68 -11.52
C ARG A 127 11.50 -12.14 -11.98
N GLY A 128 11.67 -12.35 -13.30
CA GLY A 128 12.00 -13.66 -13.85
C GLY A 128 11.02 -14.78 -13.48
N GLY A 129 9.74 -14.47 -13.39
CA GLY A 129 8.73 -15.46 -12.98
C GLY A 129 8.69 -15.75 -11.47
N VAL A 130 9.63 -15.19 -10.70
CA VAL A 130 9.69 -15.38 -9.24
C VAL A 130 8.94 -14.23 -8.54
N VAL A 131 8.06 -14.59 -7.61
CA VAL A 131 7.34 -13.66 -6.74
C VAL A 131 7.74 -13.91 -5.29
N LYS A 132 8.13 -12.85 -4.58
CA LYS A 132 8.45 -12.89 -3.15
C LYS A 132 7.81 -11.70 -2.45
N LEU A 133 7.48 -11.89 -1.18
CA LEU A 133 7.14 -10.83 -0.25
C LEU A 133 8.32 -10.60 0.68
N VAL A 134 8.85 -9.39 0.68
CA VAL A 134 10.04 -9.00 1.44
C VAL A 134 9.63 -8.04 2.54
N ALA A 135 10.00 -8.35 3.77
CA ALA A 135 9.89 -7.43 4.88
C ALA A 135 11.00 -6.38 4.79
N GLU A 136 10.75 -5.19 5.27
CA GLU A 136 11.73 -4.11 5.44
C GLU A 136 12.21 -4.03 6.90
N ASN A 137 12.39 -5.19 7.48
CA ASN A 137 13.00 -5.42 8.79
C ASN A 137 13.71 -6.78 8.71
N ASN A 138 15.03 -6.77 8.89
CA ASN A 138 15.92 -7.90 8.65
C ASN A 138 15.69 -9.11 9.58
N ILE A 139 14.93 -8.94 10.67
CA ILE A 139 14.57 -10.07 11.55
C ILE A 139 13.51 -10.99 10.92
N TYR A 140 12.81 -10.51 9.89
CA TYR A 140 11.77 -11.28 9.21
C TYR A 140 12.31 -11.97 7.95
N PRO A 141 12.07 -13.26 7.77
CA PRO A 141 12.50 -13.97 6.56
C PRO A 141 11.74 -13.51 5.31
N VAL A 142 12.38 -13.64 4.17
CA VAL A 142 11.74 -13.44 2.88
C VAL A 142 10.75 -14.58 2.62
N ARG A 143 9.50 -14.24 2.27
CA ARG A 143 8.47 -15.20 1.91
C ARG A 143 8.46 -15.40 0.39
N LEU A 144 8.91 -16.54 -0.08
CA LEU A 144 8.72 -16.98 -1.47
C LEU A 144 7.26 -17.41 -1.66
N ILE A 145 6.60 -16.91 -2.70
CA ILE A 145 5.26 -17.33 -3.08
C ILE A 145 5.37 -18.56 -3.97
N LYS A 146 4.71 -19.62 -3.57
CA LYS A 146 4.67 -20.91 -4.26
C LYS A 146 3.36 -21.07 -5.03
N GLU A 147 3.29 -22.10 -5.89
CA GLU A 147 2.08 -22.37 -6.69
C GLU A 147 0.87 -22.79 -5.85
N GLU A 148 1.12 -23.43 -4.71
CA GLU A 148 0.08 -23.83 -3.76
C GLU A 148 -0.45 -22.70 -2.87
N ASP A 149 0.24 -21.54 -2.83
CA ASP A 149 -0.20 -20.40 -2.02
C ASP A 149 -1.41 -19.71 -2.66
N ASP A 150 -2.44 -19.44 -1.86
CA ASP A 150 -3.51 -18.52 -2.26
C ASP A 150 -3.02 -17.08 -2.06
N PHE A 151 -2.50 -16.49 -3.15
CA PHE A 151 -1.84 -15.20 -3.11
C PHE A 151 -2.50 -14.20 -4.04
N VAL A 152 -2.90 -13.07 -3.48
CA VAL A 152 -3.43 -11.92 -4.23
C VAL A 152 -2.80 -10.64 -3.72
N VAL A 153 -2.33 -9.78 -4.62
CA VAL A 153 -2.04 -8.38 -4.27
C VAL A 153 -3.37 -7.64 -4.20
N TRP A 154 -3.80 -7.29 -3.00
CA TRP A 154 -5.09 -6.62 -2.77
C TRP A 154 -5.06 -5.15 -3.19
N GLY A 155 -3.93 -4.46 -2.98
CA GLY A 155 -3.71 -3.08 -3.39
C GLY A 155 -2.28 -2.62 -3.19
N VAL A 156 -1.95 -1.46 -3.74
CA VAL A 156 -0.64 -0.82 -3.60
C VAL A 156 -0.70 0.25 -2.53
N VAL A 157 0.24 0.25 -1.61
CA VAL A 157 0.38 1.32 -0.60
C VAL A 157 0.95 2.56 -1.30
N THR A 158 0.19 3.64 -1.29
CA THR A 158 0.57 4.91 -1.92
C THR A 158 1.13 5.91 -0.93
N PHE A 159 0.61 5.93 0.31
CA PHE A 159 1.08 6.78 1.39
C PHE A 159 1.07 6.06 2.72
N ASN A 160 1.96 6.50 3.62
CA ASN A 160 1.95 6.18 5.04
C ASN A 160 1.70 7.45 5.83
N LEU A 161 0.70 7.44 6.71
CA LEU A 161 0.36 8.54 7.60
C LEU A 161 0.82 8.16 9.01
N HIS A 162 1.97 8.71 9.39
CA HIS A 162 2.58 8.50 10.70
C HIS A 162 2.21 9.65 11.63
N LYS A 163 1.66 9.34 12.81
CA LYS A 163 1.33 10.32 13.83
C LYS A 163 2.54 10.53 14.73
N LEU A 164 3.01 11.78 14.84
CA LEU A 164 4.21 12.14 15.63
C LEU A 164 3.91 12.52 17.10
N CYS A 165 2.64 12.79 17.45
CA CYS A 165 2.22 13.20 18.79
C CYS A 165 0.80 12.74 19.13
#